data_77297142d62af58fd2cf37261c06e944
#
_entry.id   77297142d62af58fd2cf37261c06e944
#
_cell.length_a   1.000
_cell.length_b   1.000
_cell.length_c   1.000
_cell.angle_alpha   90.00
_cell.angle_beta   90.00
_cell.angle_gamma   90.00
#
_symmetry.space_group_name_H-M   'P 1'
#
loop_
_entity.id
_entity.type
_entity.pdbx_description
1 polymer ?
#
loop_
_entity_poly.entity_id
_entity_poly.type
_entity_poly.pdbx_seq_one_letter_code
_entity_poly.pdbx_strand_id
1 'polypeptide(L)'
;MCLPYPQSGHYWTQAHMAWLRTVNFADKWLQESFEEYHAEVITLMDKVQRIEAKILELCKDDEVREKIDALVCISGISYVSAISIVAEIGDFSRFSKAKSFVSFIGLCPGEDSSGNRVRHTAITKAGNSRVRSLLVECAGSLRMHSVVTAKSVRVKERQKNASAAIVSYADKCTLRLRKRMLYLSQKGLPYNLVTTGGGQFSMFCLGNDEFG
;
A
#
# COMPACT_ATOMS: atom_id res chain seq x y z
N MET A 1 20.30 19.37 20.01
CA MET A 1 21.40 18.93 19.12
C MET A 1 20.89 17.77 18.29
N CYS A 2 20.70 17.92 16.97
CA CYS A 2 20.27 16.81 16.13
C CYS A 2 21.49 15.99 15.73
N LEU A 3 21.52 14.70 16.04
CA LEU A 3 22.53 13.77 15.55
C LEU A 3 22.09 13.29 14.15
N PRO A 4 22.75 13.72 13.07
CA PRO A 4 22.39 13.26 11.74
C PRO A 4 22.84 11.80 11.56
N TYR A 5 21.94 10.96 11.05
CA TYR A 5 22.30 9.62 10.61
C TYR A 5 23.28 9.71 9.40
N PRO A 6 24.47 9.06 9.47
CA PRO A 6 25.50 9.24 8.47
C PRO A 6 25.16 8.72 7.07
N GLN A 7 24.24 7.77 6.98
CA GLN A 7 23.80 7.20 5.70
C GLN A 7 22.51 7.89 5.27
N SER A 8 22.58 8.68 4.21
CA SER A 8 21.44 9.44 3.71
C SER A 8 20.24 8.57 3.34
N GLY A 9 19.10 8.81 3.97
CA GLY A 9 17.79 8.53 3.40
C GLY A 9 17.06 7.27 3.80
N HIS A 10 17.62 6.35 4.59
CA HIS A 10 16.95 5.08 4.93
C HIS A 10 16.82 4.88 6.45
N TYR A 11 15.85 5.57 7.05
CA TYR A 11 15.50 5.38 8.46
C TYR A 11 14.74 4.05 8.65
N TRP A 12 14.79 3.51 9.86
CA TRP A 12 14.09 2.29 10.28
C TRP A 12 14.55 1.00 9.58
N THR A 13 15.73 1.04 8.94
CA THR A 13 16.41 -0.14 8.40
C THR A 13 17.26 -0.83 9.48
N GLN A 14 17.67 -2.07 9.23
CA GLN A 14 18.60 -2.76 10.14
C GLN A 14 19.88 -1.97 10.39
N ALA A 15 20.42 -1.32 9.35
CA ALA A 15 21.61 -0.47 9.48
C ALA A 15 21.34 0.77 10.36
N HIS A 16 20.17 1.41 10.22
CA HIS A 16 19.78 2.52 11.10
C HIS A 16 19.61 2.05 12.56
N MET A 17 18.96 0.91 12.78
CA MET A 17 18.79 0.34 14.12
C MET A 17 20.14 -0.07 14.75
N ALA A 18 21.08 -0.59 13.96
CA ALA A 18 22.42 -0.89 14.42
C ALA A 18 23.18 0.39 14.82
N TRP A 19 23.04 1.45 14.02
CA TRP A 19 23.63 2.75 14.36
C TRP A 19 23.01 3.36 15.62
N LEU A 20 21.69 3.31 15.80
CA LEU A 20 21.03 3.79 17.01
C LEU A 20 21.60 3.16 18.29
N ARG A 21 22.01 1.89 18.24
CA ARG A 21 22.66 1.21 19.38
C ARG A 21 24.06 1.75 19.69
N THR A 22 24.69 2.47 18.78
CA THR A 22 26.01 3.09 18.99
C THR A 22 25.92 4.54 19.44
N VAL A 23 24.72 5.11 19.42
CA VAL A 23 24.50 6.52 19.82
C VAL A 23 24.69 6.64 21.33
N ASN A 24 25.53 7.64 21.72
CA ASN A 24 25.82 7.91 23.12
C ASN A 24 25.80 9.43 23.34
N PHE A 25 25.12 9.87 24.38
CA PHE A 25 25.01 11.28 24.73
C PHE A 25 25.86 11.56 25.97
N ALA A 26 26.55 12.70 26.00
CA ALA A 26 27.34 13.13 27.14
C ALA A 26 26.45 13.53 28.35
N ASP A 27 25.22 14.00 28.08
CA ASP A 27 24.24 14.33 29.11
C ASP A 27 23.54 13.04 29.57
N LYS A 28 23.59 12.76 30.87
CA LYS A 28 23.01 11.55 31.48
C LYS A 28 21.49 11.45 31.27
N TRP A 29 20.78 12.57 31.44
CA TRP A 29 19.32 12.59 31.33
C TRP A 29 18.85 12.38 29.89
N LEU A 30 19.60 12.95 28.96
CA LEU A 30 19.35 12.76 27.54
C LEU A 30 19.63 11.30 27.11
N GLN A 31 20.69 10.71 27.65
CA GLN A 31 21.01 9.28 27.42
C GLN A 31 19.89 8.38 27.93
N GLU A 32 19.46 8.58 29.16
CA GLU A 32 18.40 7.80 29.81
C GLU A 32 17.08 7.91 29.05
N SER A 33 16.70 9.13 28.65
CA SER A 33 15.50 9.34 27.83
C SER A 33 15.59 8.66 26.47
N PHE A 34 16.76 8.71 25.84
CA PHE A 34 16.98 8.06 24.55
C PHE A 34 16.88 6.53 24.67
N GLU A 35 17.44 5.94 25.72
CA GLU A 35 17.39 4.49 25.94
C GLU A 35 15.96 4.00 26.16
N GLU A 36 15.16 4.75 26.91
CA GLU A 36 13.73 4.46 27.12
C GLU A 36 12.95 4.49 25.80
N TYR A 37 13.09 5.54 25.01
CA TYR A 37 12.42 5.61 23.70
C TYR A 37 12.91 4.53 22.73
N HIS A 38 14.19 4.22 22.74
CA HIS A 38 14.75 3.16 21.89
C HIS A 38 14.24 1.78 22.28
N ALA A 39 14.16 1.48 23.58
CA ALA A 39 13.58 0.24 24.10
C ALA A 39 12.10 0.10 23.73
N GLU A 40 11.32 1.18 23.86
CA GLU A 40 9.91 1.19 23.46
C GLU A 40 9.73 0.94 21.96
N VAL A 41 10.55 1.56 21.11
CA VAL A 41 10.52 1.31 19.65
C VAL A 41 10.78 -0.16 19.34
N ILE A 42 11.78 -0.79 19.96
CA ILE A 42 12.07 -2.22 19.75
C ILE A 42 10.87 -3.07 20.19
N THR A 43 10.31 -2.78 21.36
CA THR A 43 9.14 -3.49 21.89
C THR A 43 7.94 -3.39 20.94
N LEU A 44 7.69 -2.20 20.40
CA LEU A 44 6.61 -2.00 19.43
C LEU A 44 6.86 -2.72 18.10
N MET A 45 8.10 -2.73 17.61
CA MET A 45 8.45 -3.47 16.39
C MET A 45 8.21 -4.98 16.57
N ASP A 46 8.64 -5.56 17.69
CA ASP A 46 8.40 -6.96 18.02
C ASP A 46 6.91 -7.27 18.18
N LYS A 47 6.15 -6.35 18.79
CA LYS A 47 4.69 -6.47 18.90
C LYS A 47 4.01 -6.49 17.54
N VAL A 48 4.41 -5.60 16.63
CA VAL A 48 3.90 -5.58 15.25
C VAL A 48 4.18 -6.92 14.57
N GLN A 49 5.41 -7.42 14.61
CA GLN A 49 5.76 -8.71 13.99
C GLN A 49 4.93 -9.88 14.54
N ARG A 50 4.74 -9.92 15.87
CA ARG A 50 3.89 -10.95 16.50
C ARG A 50 2.43 -10.87 16.09
N ILE A 51 1.89 -9.65 15.97
CA ILE A 51 0.52 -9.45 15.52
C ILE A 51 0.38 -9.85 14.05
N GLU A 52 1.31 -9.46 13.19
CA GLU A 52 1.32 -9.84 11.78
C GLU A 52 1.36 -11.36 11.60
N ALA A 53 2.21 -12.05 12.37
CA ALA A 53 2.28 -13.51 12.36
C ALA A 53 0.94 -14.16 12.78
N LYS A 54 0.30 -13.66 13.84
CA LYS A 54 -1.02 -14.13 14.29
C LYS A 54 -2.11 -13.90 13.24
N ILE A 55 -2.11 -12.74 12.60
CA ILE A 55 -3.07 -12.43 11.53
C ILE A 55 -2.92 -13.42 10.36
N LEU A 56 -1.68 -13.69 9.95
CA LEU A 56 -1.39 -14.68 8.90
C LEU A 56 -1.82 -16.10 9.32
N GLU A 57 -1.72 -16.43 10.60
CA GLU A 57 -2.19 -17.72 11.12
C GLU A 57 -3.72 -17.84 11.11
N LEU A 58 -4.43 -16.78 11.48
CA LEU A 58 -5.89 -16.73 11.45
C LEU A 58 -6.47 -16.80 10.02
N CYS A 59 -5.72 -16.34 9.03
CA CYS A 59 -6.11 -16.36 7.62
C CYS A 59 -5.80 -17.71 6.94
N LYS A 60 -5.95 -18.84 7.67
CA LYS A 60 -5.74 -20.19 7.11
C LYS A 60 -6.95 -20.76 6.38
N ASP A 61 -8.10 -20.07 6.43
CA ASP A 61 -9.26 -20.41 5.61
C ASP A 61 -8.88 -20.31 4.13
N ASP A 62 -9.05 -21.42 3.38
CA ASP A 62 -8.55 -21.57 2.03
C ASP A 62 -9.10 -20.49 1.09
N GLU A 63 -10.38 -20.14 1.20
CA GLU A 63 -11.00 -19.12 0.35
C GLU A 63 -10.45 -17.71 0.62
N VAL A 64 -10.27 -17.35 1.88
CA VAL A 64 -9.72 -16.05 2.29
C VAL A 64 -8.25 -15.98 1.90
N ARG A 65 -7.52 -17.07 2.06
CA ARG A 65 -6.10 -17.17 1.73
C ARG A 65 -5.85 -17.01 0.24
N GLU A 66 -6.67 -17.64 -0.60
CA GLU A 66 -6.55 -17.52 -2.06
C GLU A 66 -6.67 -16.06 -2.52
N LYS A 67 -7.65 -15.32 -1.97
CA LYS A 67 -7.84 -13.89 -2.23
C LYS A 67 -6.63 -13.07 -1.79
N ILE A 68 -6.08 -13.36 -0.61
CA ILE A 68 -4.90 -12.67 -0.09
C ILE A 68 -3.67 -12.95 -0.96
N ASP A 69 -3.42 -14.22 -1.30
CA ASP A 69 -2.27 -14.64 -2.10
C ASP A 69 -2.31 -14.06 -3.51
N ALA A 70 -3.50 -13.90 -4.09
CA ALA A 70 -3.69 -13.21 -5.35
C ALA A 70 -3.37 -11.71 -5.26
N LEU A 71 -3.85 -11.02 -4.20
CA LEU A 71 -3.61 -9.60 -3.99
C LEU A 71 -2.14 -9.26 -3.76
N VAL A 72 -1.41 -10.07 -3.00
CA VAL A 72 0.02 -9.81 -2.69
C VAL A 72 0.94 -10.03 -3.89
N CYS A 73 0.45 -10.63 -4.97
CA CYS A 73 1.16 -10.71 -6.24
C CYS A 73 1.30 -9.34 -6.91
N ILE A 74 0.43 -8.38 -6.59
CA ILE A 74 0.49 -7.01 -7.11
C ILE A 74 1.56 -6.24 -6.33
N SER A 75 2.50 -5.62 -7.05
CA SER A 75 3.52 -4.78 -6.41
C SER A 75 2.87 -3.64 -5.63
N GLY A 76 3.38 -3.40 -4.42
CA GLY A 76 2.86 -2.36 -3.52
C GLY A 76 1.84 -2.84 -2.50
N ILE A 77 1.25 -4.03 -2.68
CA ILE A 77 0.35 -4.63 -1.69
C ILE A 77 1.17 -5.57 -0.79
N SER A 78 1.16 -5.33 0.51
CA SER A 78 1.73 -6.22 1.52
C SER A 78 0.70 -7.25 1.99
N TYR A 79 1.13 -8.29 2.71
CA TYR A 79 0.19 -9.23 3.34
C TYR A 79 -0.80 -8.54 4.29
N VAL A 80 -0.31 -7.63 5.12
CA VAL A 80 -1.15 -6.86 6.05
C VAL A 80 -2.18 -6.01 5.29
N SER A 81 -1.75 -5.35 4.21
CA SER A 81 -2.66 -4.56 3.36
C SER A 81 -3.70 -5.44 2.68
N ALA A 82 -3.29 -6.60 2.14
CA ALA A 82 -4.20 -7.56 1.50
C ALA A 82 -5.26 -8.08 2.47
N ILE A 83 -4.83 -8.52 3.66
CA ILE A 83 -5.72 -9.00 4.72
C ILE A 83 -6.71 -7.91 5.13
N SER A 84 -6.23 -6.68 5.34
CA SER A 84 -7.09 -5.56 5.69
C SER A 84 -8.11 -5.24 4.60
N ILE A 85 -7.70 -5.32 3.32
CA ILE A 85 -8.59 -5.12 2.17
C ILE A 85 -9.65 -6.22 2.12
N VAL A 86 -9.26 -7.48 2.27
CA VAL A 86 -10.19 -8.63 2.25
C VAL A 86 -11.15 -8.55 3.43
N ALA A 87 -10.67 -8.23 4.64
CA ALA A 87 -11.50 -8.11 5.84
C ALA A 87 -12.55 -6.98 5.72
N GLU A 88 -12.19 -5.85 5.10
CA GLU A 88 -13.09 -4.71 4.93
C GLU A 88 -14.09 -4.88 3.77
N ILE A 89 -13.72 -5.64 2.75
CA ILE A 89 -14.56 -5.84 1.57
C ILE A 89 -15.45 -7.07 1.73
N GLY A 90 -14.92 -8.14 2.31
CA GLY A 90 -15.57 -9.45 2.42
C GLY A 90 -15.71 -10.13 1.06
N ASP A 91 -16.87 -10.01 0.46
CA ASP A 91 -17.17 -10.60 -0.85
C ASP A 91 -16.93 -9.59 -1.98
N PHE A 92 -16.00 -9.91 -2.88
CA PHE A 92 -15.69 -9.12 -4.07
C PHE A 92 -16.71 -9.32 -5.21
N SER A 93 -17.41 -10.46 -5.24
CA SER A 93 -18.39 -10.81 -6.29
C SER A 93 -19.59 -9.85 -6.33
N ARG A 94 -19.86 -9.15 -5.21
CA ARG A 94 -20.91 -8.12 -5.13
C ARG A 94 -20.66 -6.92 -6.05
N PHE A 95 -19.47 -6.78 -6.58
CA PHE A 95 -19.11 -5.69 -7.49
C PHE A 95 -19.07 -6.20 -8.94
N SER A 96 -20.19 -6.11 -9.65
CA SER A 96 -20.30 -6.51 -11.05
C SER A 96 -19.38 -5.72 -12.01
N LYS A 97 -18.87 -4.56 -11.58
CA LYS A 97 -17.99 -3.69 -12.37
C LYS A 97 -17.00 -2.96 -11.48
N ALA A 98 -15.77 -2.81 -11.96
CA ALA A 98 -14.73 -2.01 -11.30
C ALA A 98 -15.21 -0.61 -10.88
N LYS A 99 -16.09 0.03 -11.67
CA LYS A 99 -16.67 1.34 -11.36
C LYS A 99 -17.51 1.31 -10.08
N SER A 100 -18.27 0.22 -9.84
CA SER A 100 -19.07 0.05 -8.62
C SER A 100 -18.19 -0.03 -7.39
N PHE A 101 -17.06 -0.72 -7.50
CA PHE A 101 -16.07 -0.80 -6.43
C PHE A 101 -15.41 0.56 -6.16
N VAL A 102 -15.02 1.31 -7.20
CA VAL A 102 -14.48 2.68 -7.07
C VAL A 102 -15.46 3.61 -6.34
N SER A 103 -16.75 3.48 -6.63
CA SER A 103 -17.81 4.25 -5.95
C SER A 103 -17.96 3.82 -4.48
N PHE A 104 -17.92 2.52 -4.20
CA PHE A 104 -18.02 1.96 -2.84
C PHE A 104 -16.95 2.52 -1.89
N ILE A 105 -15.77 2.82 -2.38
CA ILE A 105 -14.69 3.38 -1.55
C ILE A 105 -14.57 4.90 -1.66
N GLY A 106 -15.40 5.54 -2.49
CA GLY A 106 -15.44 6.98 -2.63
C GLY A 106 -14.23 7.60 -3.31
N LEU A 107 -13.59 6.87 -4.24
CA LEU A 107 -12.54 7.39 -5.10
C LEU A 107 -13.07 7.89 -6.46
N CYS A 108 -14.39 7.82 -6.71
CA CYS A 108 -14.99 8.44 -7.87
C CYS A 108 -14.97 9.98 -7.72
N PRO A 109 -14.78 10.72 -8.83
CA PRO A 109 -14.96 12.17 -8.81
C PRO A 109 -16.41 12.49 -8.45
N GLY A 110 -16.61 13.51 -7.64
CA GLY A 110 -17.92 14.11 -7.45
C GLY A 110 -18.34 14.85 -8.72
N GLU A 111 -19.63 15.02 -8.91
CA GLU A 111 -20.19 15.76 -10.02
C GLU A 111 -21.07 16.89 -9.46
N ASP A 112 -20.84 18.09 -9.97
CA ASP A 112 -21.64 19.28 -9.72
C ASP A 112 -22.07 19.82 -11.10
N SER A 113 -23.12 19.23 -11.62
CA SER A 113 -23.60 19.52 -12.96
C SER A 113 -24.94 20.25 -12.91
N SER A 114 -25.05 21.33 -13.68
CA SER A 114 -26.29 22.06 -13.86
C SER A 114 -26.62 22.23 -15.36
N GLY A 115 -27.76 21.73 -15.77
CA GLY A 115 -28.17 21.74 -17.17
C GLY A 115 -27.18 21.01 -18.08
N ASN A 116 -26.69 21.67 -19.11
CA ASN A 116 -25.77 21.08 -20.11
C ASN A 116 -24.29 21.13 -19.70
N ARG A 117 -23.97 21.65 -18.51
CA ARG A 117 -22.57 21.79 -18.05
C ARG A 117 -22.23 20.72 -17.05
N VAL A 118 -21.37 19.79 -17.45
CA VAL A 118 -20.79 18.75 -16.55
C VAL A 118 -19.54 19.31 -15.90
N ARG A 119 -19.51 19.36 -14.55
CA ARG A 119 -18.36 19.76 -13.76
C ARG A 119 -17.98 18.63 -12.80
N HIS A 120 -16.81 18.06 -13.02
CA HIS A 120 -16.24 17.12 -12.05
C HIS A 120 -15.56 17.86 -10.90
N THR A 121 -15.88 17.45 -9.69
CA THR A 121 -15.25 17.96 -8.45
C THR A 121 -14.19 16.99 -7.93
N ALA A 122 -13.67 17.25 -6.73
CA ALA A 122 -12.79 16.31 -6.05
C ALA A 122 -13.47 14.95 -5.81
N ILE A 123 -12.72 13.95 -5.36
CA ILE A 123 -13.27 12.63 -5.01
C ILE A 123 -14.38 12.77 -3.96
N THR A 124 -15.42 11.96 -4.08
CA THR A 124 -16.60 12.03 -3.20
C THR A 124 -16.28 11.76 -1.74
N LYS A 125 -15.25 10.95 -1.48
CA LYS A 125 -14.88 10.43 -0.14
C LYS A 125 -16.05 9.69 0.58
N ALA A 126 -17.17 9.52 -0.08
CA ALA A 126 -18.28 8.72 0.42
C ALA A 126 -17.92 7.24 0.31
N GLY A 127 -18.05 6.49 1.41
CA GLY A 127 -17.76 5.05 1.46
C GLY A 127 -16.59 4.66 2.33
N ASN A 128 -16.05 3.46 2.13
CA ASN A 128 -15.05 2.88 3.02
C ASN A 128 -13.71 3.65 2.99
N SER A 129 -13.50 4.48 4.03
CA SER A 129 -12.30 5.32 4.16
C SER A 129 -11.02 4.50 4.42
N ARG A 130 -11.15 3.35 5.07
CA ARG A 130 -10.02 2.47 5.40
C ARG A 130 -9.42 1.84 4.16
N VAL A 131 -10.27 1.20 3.34
CA VAL A 131 -9.83 0.62 2.05
C VAL A 131 -9.27 1.70 1.15
N ARG A 132 -9.90 2.88 1.10
CA ARG A 132 -9.39 4.02 0.34
C ARG A 132 -7.98 4.42 0.76
N SER A 133 -7.73 4.59 2.07
CA SER A 133 -6.41 4.95 2.59
C SER A 133 -5.36 3.90 2.29
N LEU A 134 -5.68 2.62 2.51
CA LEU A 134 -4.78 1.50 2.21
C LEU A 134 -4.37 1.47 0.72
N LEU A 135 -5.33 1.65 -0.17
CA LEU A 135 -5.04 1.60 -1.61
C LEU A 135 -4.24 2.80 -2.11
N VAL A 136 -4.47 3.99 -1.53
CA VAL A 136 -3.65 5.17 -1.81
C VAL A 136 -2.22 4.97 -1.30
N GLU A 137 -2.04 4.38 -0.14
CA GLU A 137 -0.73 4.05 0.43
C GLU A 137 -0.01 2.99 -0.41
N CYS A 138 -0.69 1.92 -0.77
CA CYS A 138 -0.15 0.89 -1.67
C CYS A 138 0.30 1.48 -3.01
N ALA A 139 -0.50 2.37 -3.60
CA ALA A 139 -0.13 3.09 -4.81
C ALA A 139 1.09 4.00 -4.58
N GLY A 140 1.15 4.69 -3.44
CA GLY A 140 2.27 5.57 -3.06
C GLY A 140 3.62 4.86 -3.08
N SER A 141 3.66 3.60 -2.65
CA SER A 141 4.87 2.78 -2.66
C SER A 141 5.45 2.54 -4.06
N LEU A 142 4.63 2.62 -5.11
CA LEU A 142 5.03 2.40 -6.50
C LEU A 142 5.54 3.66 -7.20
N ARG A 143 5.28 4.84 -6.63
CA ARG A 143 5.59 6.14 -7.27
C ARG A 143 7.08 6.32 -7.57
N MET A 144 7.94 5.86 -6.66
CA MET A 144 9.40 6.01 -6.78
C MET A 144 10.03 5.01 -7.76
N HIS A 145 9.24 4.10 -8.32
CA HIS A 145 9.74 3.09 -9.23
C HIS A 145 9.54 3.50 -10.69
N SER A 146 10.59 3.39 -11.49
CA SER A 146 10.53 3.51 -12.95
C SER A 146 9.56 2.47 -13.53
N VAL A 147 8.96 2.77 -14.67
CA VAL A 147 8.12 1.82 -15.43
C VAL A 147 8.88 0.52 -15.73
N VAL A 148 10.19 0.62 -15.96
CA VAL A 148 11.08 -0.51 -16.34
C VAL A 148 11.72 -1.17 -15.10
N THR A 149 11.40 -0.75 -13.88
CA THR A 149 12.01 -1.33 -12.68
C THR A 149 11.71 -2.83 -12.60
N ALA A 150 12.74 -3.64 -12.46
CA ALA A 150 12.62 -5.08 -12.25
C ALA A 150 11.80 -5.39 -10.98
N LYS A 151 11.14 -6.54 -10.99
CA LYS A 151 10.43 -7.03 -9.80
C LYS A 151 11.40 -7.20 -8.64
N SER A 152 11.02 -6.72 -7.46
CA SER A 152 11.77 -6.96 -6.23
C SER A 152 11.79 -8.45 -5.87
N VAL A 153 12.79 -8.86 -5.12
CA VAL A 153 12.89 -10.25 -4.61
C VAL A 153 11.60 -10.64 -3.86
N ARG A 154 11.08 -9.75 -3.03
CA ARG A 154 9.83 -9.99 -2.27
C ARG A 154 8.62 -10.26 -3.16
N VAL A 155 8.47 -9.55 -4.28
CA VAL A 155 7.37 -9.78 -5.23
C VAL A 155 7.55 -11.12 -5.94
N LYS A 156 8.78 -11.45 -6.35
CA LYS A 156 9.08 -12.75 -6.97
C LYS A 156 8.75 -13.92 -6.05
N GLU A 157 9.10 -13.82 -4.76
CA GLU A 157 8.78 -14.85 -3.77
C GLU A 157 7.26 -15.04 -3.58
N ARG A 158 6.50 -13.95 -3.52
CA ARG A 158 5.03 -14.00 -3.41
C ARG A 158 4.38 -14.63 -4.64
N GLN A 159 4.92 -14.37 -5.83
CA GLN A 159 4.42 -14.89 -7.09
C GLN A 159 4.82 -16.35 -7.37
N LYS A 160 5.74 -16.92 -6.57
CA LYS A 160 6.34 -18.24 -6.84
C LYS A 160 5.30 -19.38 -6.88
N ASN A 161 4.31 -19.32 -5.99
CA ASN A 161 3.29 -20.35 -5.86
C ASN A 161 1.94 -19.96 -6.53
N ALA A 162 1.86 -18.77 -7.11
CA ALA A 162 0.64 -18.30 -7.78
C ALA A 162 0.54 -18.85 -9.20
N SER A 163 -0.69 -19.01 -9.71
CA SER A 163 -0.91 -19.44 -11.10
C SER A 163 -0.35 -18.43 -12.09
N ALA A 164 0.05 -18.90 -13.27
CA ALA A 164 0.58 -18.06 -14.33
C ALA A 164 -0.41 -16.95 -14.76
N ALA A 165 -1.72 -17.22 -14.67
CA ALA A 165 -2.77 -16.25 -14.97
C ALA A 165 -2.74 -15.10 -13.95
N ILE A 166 -2.74 -15.40 -12.64
CA ILE A 166 -2.67 -14.41 -11.55
C ILE A 166 -1.39 -13.58 -11.68
N VAL A 167 -0.24 -14.20 -11.90
CA VAL A 167 1.04 -13.51 -12.06
C VAL A 167 1.00 -12.55 -13.24
N SER A 168 0.54 -13.02 -14.42
CA SER A 168 0.41 -12.19 -15.62
C SER A 168 -0.51 -11.00 -15.40
N TYR A 169 -1.63 -11.22 -14.72
CA TYR A 169 -2.59 -10.17 -14.37
C TYR A 169 -1.98 -9.13 -13.41
N ALA A 170 -1.36 -9.58 -12.32
CA ALA A 170 -0.71 -8.72 -11.35
C ALA A 170 0.40 -7.86 -11.97
N ASP A 171 1.15 -8.42 -12.92
CA ASP A 171 2.19 -7.71 -13.65
C ASP A 171 1.61 -6.63 -14.58
N LYS A 172 0.55 -6.95 -15.31
CA LYS A 172 -0.19 -5.98 -16.12
C LYS A 172 -0.73 -4.83 -15.28
N CYS A 173 -1.30 -5.15 -14.11
CA CYS A 173 -1.80 -4.16 -13.15
C CYS A 173 -0.68 -3.25 -12.66
N THR A 174 0.43 -3.82 -12.21
CA THR A 174 1.59 -3.07 -11.73
C THR A 174 2.13 -2.13 -12.81
N LEU A 175 2.25 -2.63 -14.04
CA LEU A 175 2.73 -1.83 -15.18
C LEU A 175 1.80 -0.66 -15.50
N ARG A 176 0.50 -0.90 -15.52
CA ARG A 176 -0.51 0.15 -15.75
C ARG A 176 -0.45 1.22 -14.67
N LEU A 177 -0.36 0.82 -13.42
CA LEU A 177 -0.21 1.71 -12.26
C LEU A 177 1.01 2.62 -12.40
N ARG A 178 2.19 2.02 -12.64
CA ARG A 178 3.44 2.78 -12.81
C ARG A 178 3.35 3.78 -13.97
N LYS A 179 2.82 3.36 -15.12
CA LYS A 179 2.60 4.26 -16.27
C LYS A 179 1.69 5.43 -15.91
N ARG A 180 0.57 5.16 -15.22
CA ARG A 180 -0.37 6.20 -14.82
C ARG A 180 0.26 7.19 -13.85
N MET A 181 0.97 6.70 -12.85
CA MET A 181 1.62 7.56 -11.85
C MET A 181 2.73 8.39 -12.48
N LEU A 182 3.54 7.81 -13.37
CA LEU A 182 4.56 8.55 -14.12
C LEU A 182 3.93 9.67 -14.94
N TYR A 183 2.89 9.37 -15.69
CA TYR A 183 2.16 10.37 -16.48
C TYR A 183 1.62 11.53 -15.62
N LEU A 184 1.01 11.22 -14.47
CA LEU A 184 0.49 12.24 -13.56
C LEU A 184 1.62 13.07 -12.93
N SER A 185 2.76 12.44 -12.59
CA SER A 185 3.93 13.12 -12.06
C SER A 185 4.57 14.05 -13.10
N GLN A 186 4.66 13.62 -14.36
CA GLN A 186 5.19 14.45 -15.46
C GLN A 186 4.30 15.66 -15.76
N LYS A 187 3.00 15.60 -15.44
CA LYS A 187 2.10 16.75 -15.51
C LYS A 187 2.28 17.74 -14.35
N GLY A 188 3.24 17.53 -13.46
CA GLY A 188 3.49 18.40 -12.32
C GLY A 188 2.41 18.34 -11.23
N LEU A 189 1.59 17.30 -11.20
CA LEU A 189 0.55 17.16 -10.18
C LEU A 189 1.16 16.91 -8.80
N PRO A 190 0.58 17.49 -7.73
CA PRO A 190 1.00 17.26 -6.36
C PRO A 190 0.96 15.77 -5.99
N TYR A 191 1.84 15.37 -5.06
CA TYR A 191 1.97 13.98 -4.60
C TYR A 191 0.62 13.31 -4.30
N ASN A 192 -0.22 13.99 -3.52
CA ASN A 192 -1.51 13.44 -3.09
C ASN A 192 -2.47 13.17 -4.26
N LEU A 193 -2.41 13.98 -5.33
CA LEU A 193 -3.22 13.74 -6.53
C LEU A 193 -2.67 12.60 -7.37
N VAL A 194 -1.34 12.44 -7.44
CA VAL A 194 -0.70 11.33 -8.15
C VAL A 194 -1.05 9.99 -7.47
N THR A 195 -0.92 9.91 -6.15
CA THR A 195 -1.22 8.68 -5.39
C THR A 195 -2.70 8.35 -5.37
N THR A 196 -3.58 9.34 -5.26
CA THR A 196 -5.04 9.15 -5.36
C THR A 196 -5.43 8.65 -6.74
N GLY A 197 -4.87 9.25 -7.81
CA GLY A 197 -5.07 8.78 -9.17
C GLY A 197 -4.51 7.37 -9.42
N GLY A 198 -3.41 7.01 -8.77
CA GLY A 198 -2.89 5.65 -8.72
C GLY A 198 -3.84 4.70 -7.98
N GLY A 199 -4.35 5.10 -6.82
CA GLY A 199 -5.34 4.33 -6.05
C GLY A 199 -6.61 4.04 -6.85
N GLN A 200 -7.16 5.01 -7.57
CA GLN A 200 -8.29 4.80 -8.49
C GLN A 200 -7.97 3.73 -9.54
N PHE A 201 -6.76 3.73 -10.05
CA PHE A 201 -6.35 2.81 -11.11
C PHE A 201 -6.05 1.39 -10.59
N SER A 202 -5.54 1.23 -9.36
CA SER A 202 -5.34 -0.07 -8.70
C SER A 202 -6.64 -0.86 -8.65
N MET A 203 -7.76 -0.18 -8.56
CA MET A 203 -9.07 -0.75 -8.42
C MET A 203 -9.65 -1.32 -9.69
N PHE A 204 -9.33 -0.72 -10.85
CA PHE A 204 -9.65 -1.36 -12.11
C PHE A 204 -8.98 -2.73 -12.26
N CYS A 205 -7.90 -2.94 -11.48
CA CYS A 205 -7.21 -4.22 -11.42
C CYS A 205 -7.85 -5.20 -10.43
N LEU A 206 -8.56 -4.71 -9.41
CA LEU A 206 -9.21 -5.58 -8.41
C LEU A 206 -10.68 -5.91 -8.77
N GLY A 207 -11.28 -5.15 -9.66
CA GLY A 207 -12.70 -5.28 -10.03
C GLY A 207 -12.96 -5.95 -11.37
N ASN A 208 -11.98 -6.57 -11.99
CA ASN A 208 -12.20 -7.42 -13.17
C ASN A 208 -12.45 -8.87 -12.74
N ASP A 209 -13.33 -9.55 -13.47
CA ASP A 209 -13.92 -10.87 -13.23
C ASP A 209 -12.93 -12.05 -12.97
N GLU A 210 -11.62 -11.80 -12.84
CA GLU A 210 -10.59 -12.82 -12.58
C GLU A 210 -10.31 -13.03 -11.07
N PHE A 211 -10.99 -12.27 -10.17
CA PHE A 211 -10.88 -12.41 -8.71
C PHE A 211 -12.22 -12.73 -8.04
N GLY A 212 -13.25 -13.05 -8.79
CA GLY A 212 -14.57 -13.47 -8.31
C GLY A 212 -14.83 -14.95 -8.52
#